data_0bfc7bdd6f7f2cf2e91d26ca7ef7c0ee
#
_entry.id   0bfc7bdd6f7f2cf2e91d26ca7ef7c0ee
#
_cell.length_a   1.000
_cell.length_b   1.000
_cell.length_c   1.000
_cell.angle_alpha   90.00
_cell.angle_beta   90.00
_cell.angle_gamma   90.00
#
_symmetry.space_group_name_H-M   'P 1'
#
loop_
_entity.id
_entity.type
_entity.pdbx_description
1 polymer ?
#
loop_
_entity_poly.entity_id
_entity_poly.type
_entity_poly.pdbx_seq_one_letter_code
_entity_poly.pdbx_strand_id
1 'polypeptide(L)'
;MKNLILLLLSIVCFGVSAQTFVSTTPENKNVVLEEFTGIYCTFCPDGHVIAQDLHDSYPNDIFLINIHTGGYSNPNSPSHPDFNSNHGAA
;
A
#
# COMPACT_ATOMS: atom_id res chain seq x y z
N MET A 1 51.92 -12.06 -8.92
CA MET A 1 50.58 -12.63 -8.72
C MET A 1 49.98 -12.23 -7.36
N LYS A 2 50.71 -12.39 -6.27
CA LYS A 2 50.20 -12.05 -4.92
C LYS A 2 49.79 -10.57 -4.79
N ASN A 3 50.56 -9.65 -5.36
CA ASN A 3 50.25 -8.21 -5.35
C ASN A 3 49.11 -7.85 -6.27
N LEU A 4 48.92 -8.60 -7.37
CA LEU A 4 47.83 -8.37 -8.32
C LEU A 4 46.48 -8.77 -7.70
N ILE A 5 46.46 -9.86 -6.92
CA ILE A 5 45.26 -10.32 -6.22
C ILE A 5 44.87 -9.32 -5.13
N LEU A 6 45.80 -8.75 -4.40
CA LEU A 6 45.55 -7.70 -3.41
C LEU A 6 45.02 -6.41 -4.05
N LEU A 7 45.52 -6.05 -5.22
CA LEU A 7 45.04 -4.89 -5.99
C LEU A 7 43.60 -5.09 -6.48
N LEU A 8 43.30 -6.28 -6.99
CA LEU A 8 41.96 -6.64 -7.42
C LEU A 8 40.98 -6.67 -6.26
N LEU A 9 41.40 -7.17 -5.10
CA LEU A 9 40.56 -7.21 -3.90
C LEU A 9 40.25 -5.79 -3.37
N SER A 10 41.19 -4.86 -3.45
CA SER A 10 40.99 -3.48 -3.03
C SER A 10 40.01 -2.72 -3.95
N ILE A 11 40.03 -3.01 -5.26
CA ILE A 11 39.10 -2.37 -6.23
C ILE A 11 37.65 -2.83 -5.98
N VAL A 12 37.44 -4.10 -5.62
CA VAL A 12 36.10 -4.62 -5.30
C VAL A 12 35.52 -3.98 -4.05
N CYS A 13 36.32 -3.61 -3.07
CA CYS A 13 35.85 -2.95 -1.84
C CYS A 13 35.35 -1.51 -2.06
N PHE A 14 35.78 -0.81 -3.09
CA PHE A 14 35.32 0.55 -3.41
C PHE A 14 34.02 0.59 -4.22
N GLY A 15 33.57 -0.53 -4.78
CA GLY A 15 32.37 -0.62 -5.63
C GLY A 15 31.06 -0.83 -4.88
N VAL A 16 31.09 -1.06 -3.57
CA VAL A 16 29.89 -1.31 -2.78
C VAL A 16 29.40 0.01 -2.15
N SER A 17 28.86 0.89 -2.95
CA SER A 17 28.03 1.98 -2.40
C SER A 17 26.67 1.39 -2.05
N ALA A 18 26.37 1.27 -0.78
CA ALA A 18 25.03 0.98 -0.31
C ALA A 18 24.12 2.12 -0.78
N GLN A 19 23.28 1.86 -1.76
CA GLN A 19 22.29 2.82 -2.21
C GLN A 19 21.29 3.03 -1.06
N THR A 20 21.20 4.27 -0.57
CA THR A 20 20.21 4.64 0.42
C THR A 20 18.90 4.87 -0.33
N PHE A 21 18.03 3.84 -0.36
CA PHE A 21 16.70 3.92 -1.00
C PHE A 21 15.68 4.70 -0.14
N VAL A 22 16.05 5.06 1.06
CA VAL A 22 15.16 5.73 2.02
C VAL A 22 15.76 7.09 2.37
N SER A 23 14.92 8.14 2.30
CA SER A 23 15.29 9.47 2.78
C SER A 23 15.62 9.42 4.27
N THR A 24 16.69 10.07 4.67
CA THR A 24 17.06 10.26 6.08
C THR A 24 16.59 11.60 6.64
N THR A 25 15.98 12.44 5.80
CA THR A 25 15.33 13.67 6.25
C THR A 25 13.99 13.34 6.89
N PRO A 26 13.62 14.01 8.02
CA PRO A 26 12.30 13.85 8.60
C PRO A 26 11.22 14.27 7.58
N GLU A 27 10.32 13.38 7.29
CA GLU A 27 9.17 13.60 6.41
C GLU A 27 7.89 13.24 7.15
N ASN A 28 6.77 13.84 6.74
CA ASN A 28 5.46 13.44 7.24
C ASN A 28 5.17 12.00 6.81
N LYS A 29 4.52 11.26 7.69
CA LYS A 29 4.08 9.90 7.38
C LYS A 29 2.77 9.98 6.60
N ASN A 30 2.75 9.30 5.46
CA ASN A 30 1.52 9.04 4.75
C ASN A 30 0.79 7.85 5.40
N VAL A 31 -0.52 7.98 5.51
CA VAL A 31 -1.39 6.95 6.10
C VAL A 31 -2.24 6.34 5.00
N VAL A 32 -2.30 5.03 4.95
CA VAL A 32 -3.28 4.29 4.15
C VAL A 32 -4.42 3.89 5.07
N LEU A 33 -5.63 4.33 4.74
CA LEU A 33 -6.86 3.93 5.42
C LEU A 33 -7.56 2.88 4.56
N GLU A 34 -7.56 1.65 5.05
CA GLU A 34 -8.23 0.52 4.40
C GLU A 34 -9.66 0.41 4.91
N GLU A 35 -10.62 0.48 3.99
CA GLU A 35 -12.03 0.32 4.29
C GLU A 35 -12.51 -1.03 3.76
N PHE A 36 -12.82 -1.95 4.67
CA PHE A 36 -13.41 -3.24 4.32
C PHE A 36 -14.92 -3.06 4.08
N THR A 37 -15.38 -3.37 2.88
CA THR A 37 -16.73 -3.03 2.42
C THR A 37 -17.33 -4.13 1.53
N GLY A 38 -18.57 -3.96 1.12
CA GLY A 38 -19.28 -4.83 0.18
C GLY A 38 -20.46 -4.12 -0.45
N ILE A 39 -20.87 -4.57 -1.64
CA ILE A 39 -21.97 -3.97 -2.42
C ILE A 39 -23.34 -4.03 -1.72
N TYR A 40 -23.49 -4.93 -0.73
CA TYR A 40 -24.72 -5.06 0.06
C TYR A 40 -24.57 -4.56 1.50
N CYS A 41 -23.50 -3.86 1.82
CA CYS A 41 -23.27 -3.34 3.16
C CYS A 41 -24.09 -2.06 3.37
N THR A 42 -25.15 -2.14 4.16
CA THR A 42 -26.10 -1.04 4.38
C THR A 42 -25.47 0.17 5.07
N PHE A 43 -24.52 -0.04 5.98
CA PHE A 43 -23.90 1.02 6.79
C PHE A 43 -22.52 1.46 6.27
N CYS A 44 -21.97 0.77 5.26
CA CYS A 44 -20.65 1.13 4.71
C CYS A 44 -20.64 2.51 4.04
N PRO A 45 -21.71 3.00 3.37
CA PRO A 45 -21.73 4.36 2.83
C PRO A 45 -21.47 5.44 3.87
N ASP A 46 -21.97 5.29 5.09
CA ASP A 46 -21.73 6.26 6.16
C ASP A 46 -20.24 6.28 6.57
N GLY A 47 -19.61 5.10 6.62
CA GLY A 47 -18.18 4.97 6.86
C GLY A 47 -17.34 5.62 5.75
N HIS A 48 -17.73 5.43 4.49
CA HIS A 48 -17.05 6.04 3.33
C HIS A 48 -17.12 7.57 3.35
N VAL A 49 -18.24 8.16 3.79
CA VAL A 49 -18.35 9.62 3.95
C VAL A 49 -17.36 10.11 4.99
N ILE A 50 -17.25 9.45 6.14
CA ILE A 50 -16.30 9.84 7.19
C ILE A 50 -14.85 9.71 6.70
N ALA A 51 -14.54 8.64 6.00
CA ALA A 51 -13.20 8.42 5.44
C ALA A 51 -12.85 9.47 4.38
N GLN A 52 -13.82 9.82 3.51
CA GLN A 52 -13.65 10.87 2.51
C GLN A 52 -13.42 12.24 3.15
N ASP A 53 -14.20 12.61 4.17
CA ASP A 53 -14.03 13.86 4.92
C ASP A 53 -12.62 13.95 5.55
N LEU A 54 -12.12 12.81 6.04
CA LEU A 54 -10.77 12.73 6.60
C LEU A 54 -9.70 12.91 5.52
N HIS A 55 -9.86 12.25 4.36
CA HIS A 55 -8.97 12.43 3.22
C HIS A 55 -8.98 13.88 2.72
N ASP A 56 -10.15 14.50 2.59
CA ASP A 56 -10.29 15.87 2.10
C ASP A 56 -9.66 16.90 3.07
N SER A 57 -9.64 16.56 4.36
CA SER A 57 -8.94 17.36 5.38
C SER A 57 -7.42 17.22 5.31
N TYR A 58 -6.92 16.09 4.82
CA TYR A 58 -5.49 15.76 4.75
C TYR A 58 -5.13 15.09 3.41
N PRO A 59 -5.32 15.77 2.26
CA PRO A 59 -5.29 15.14 0.94
C PRO A 59 -3.91 14.62 0.52
N ASN A 60 -2.84 15.10 1.14
CA ASN A 60 -1.48 14.66 0.85
C ASN A 60 -0.94 13.61 1.83
N ASP A 61 -1.66 13.38 2.93
CA ASP A 61 -1.18 12.54 4.02
C ASP A 61 -2.01 11.27 4.19
N ILE A 62 -3.28 11.26 3.73
CA ILE A 62 -4.20 10.13 3.88
C ILE A 62 -4.65 9.63 2.51
N PHE A 63 -4.47 8.33 2.29
CA PHE A 63 -4.89 7.64 1.07
C PHE A 63 -5.93 6.58 1.42
N LEU A 64 -7.05 6.57 0.69
CA LEU A 64 -8.15 5.64 0.91
C LEU A 64 -8.03 4.43 -0.02
N ILE A 65 -8.25 3.24 0.51
CA ILE A 65 -8.36 2.00 -0.26
C ILE A 65 -9.61 1.24 0.19
N ASN A 66 -10.53 1.00 -0.73
CA ASN A 66 -11.70 0.19 -0.49
C ASN A 66 -11.43 -1.27 -0.86
N ILE A 67 -11.65 -2.17 0.08
CA ILE A 67 -11.43 -3.60 -0.08
C ILE A 67 -12.78 -4.31 0.03
N HIS A 68 -13.27 -4.83 -1.10
CA HIS A 68 -14.48 -5.63 -1.12
C HIS A 68 -14.19 -7.05 -0.64
N THR A 69 -14.82 -7.43 0.49
CA THR A 69 -14.60 -8.73 1.13
C THR A 69 -15.78 -9.14 2.01
N GLY A 70 -15.82 -10.42 2.36
CA GLY A 70 -16.84 -10.98 3.24
C GLY A 70 -18.20 -11.18 2.59
N GLY A 71 -19.19 -11.56 3.37
CA GLY A 71 -20.52 -11.98 2.88
C GLY A 71 -21.30 -10.89 2.14
N TYR A 72 -21.08 -9.62 2.49
CA TYR A 72 -21.77 -8.49 1.85
C TYR A 72 -21.14 -8.05 0.51
N SER A 73 -19.99 -8.60 0.14
CA SER A 73 -19.31 -8.26 -1.10
C SER A 73 -19.63 -9.24 -2.25
N ASN A 74 -20.13 -10.43 -1.93
CA ASN A 74 -20.40 -11.47 -2.93
C ASN A 74 -21.66 -11.13 -3.74
N PRO A 75 -21.56 -11.08 -5.09
CA PRO A 75 -22.73 -10.87 -5.94
C PRO A 75 -23.80 -11.95 -5.70
N ASN A 76 -25.04 -11.54 -5.50
CA ASN A 76 -26.18 -12.46 -5.37
C ASN A 76 -26.96 -12.61 -6.69
N SER A 77 -26.51 -11.95 -7.75
CA SER A 77 -27.06 -12.04 -9.11
C SER A 77 -25.93 -11.91 -10.14
N PRO A 78 -26.00 -12.64 -11.27
CA PRO A 78 -25.01 -12.51 -12.36
C PRO A 78 -24.95 -11.12 -13.01
N SER A 79 -25.97 -10.29 -12.78
CA SER A 79 -26.02 -8.91 -13.29
C SER A 79 -25.31 -7.91 -12.37
N HIS A 80 -24.95 -8.33 -11.16
CA HIS A 80 -24.28 -7.46 -10.21
C HIS A 80 -22.75 -7.55 -10.38
N PRO A 81 -22.05 -6.43 -10.27
CA PRO A 81 -20.60 -6.42 -10.39
C PRO A 81 -19.93 -7.17 -9.23
N ASP A 82 -18.87 -7.90 -9.55
CA ASP A 82 -18.00 -8.51 -8.55
C ASP A 82 -16.72 -7.69 -8.41
N PHE A 83 -16.57 -7.05 -7.24
CA PHE A 83 -15.39 -6.27 -6.88
C PHE A 83 -14.46 -6.99 -5.91
N ASN A 84 -14.73 -8.27 -5.62
CA ASN A 84 -13.85 -9.05 -4.75
C ASN A 84 -12.47 -9.22 -5.39
N SER A 85 -11.43 -9.14 -4.57
CA SER A 85 -10.09 -9.51 -4.96
C SER A 85 -9.69 -10.83 -4.30
N ASN A 86 -8.78 -11.58 -4.95
CA ASN A 86 -8.25 -12.83 -4.39
C ASN A 86 -7.49 -12.63 -3.07
N HIS A 87 -7.16 -11.38 -2.73
CA HIS A 87 -6.36 -11.01 -1.56
C HIS A 87 -7.14 -10.23 -0.51
N GLY A 88 -8.38 -9.83 -0.80
CA GLY A 88 -9.20 -9.02 0.10
C GLY A 88 -9.65 -9.73 1.37
N ALA A 89 -9.60 -11.06 1.39
CA ALA A 89 -10.00 -11.90 2.53
C ALA A 89 -8.80 -12.54 3.27
N ALA A 90 -7.61 -12.08 2.97
CA ALA A 90 -6.38 -12.61 3.59
C ALA A 90 -6.22 -12.21 5.06
#